data_b0912c57e1b4afb068f3ce77cebeadea
#
_entry.id   b0912c57e1b4afb068f3ce77cebeadea
#
_cell.length_a   1.000
_cell.length_b   1.000
_cell.length_c   1.000
_cell.angle_alpha   90.00
_cell.angle_beta   90.00
_cell.angle_gamma   90.00
#
_symmetry.space_group_name_H-M   'P 1'
#
loop_
_entity.id
_entity.type
_entity.pdbx_description
1 polymer ?
#
loop_
_entity_poly.entity_id
_entity_poly.type
_entity_poly.pdbx_seq_one_letter_code
_entity_poly.pdbx_strand_id
1 'polypeptide(L)'
;MMVRDKIDVGILNPFINDPYIEDISVDGVGPIFIEHKIFKGLKSVVGWDNTDELDNFVIKLAERTKRPITYRNPIVDATLPDGSRINIVYSTDISRKGSNFTIRKAMDDPISILKLIEFKTCDYTMAAYLWICIENGMSLFMSGETASGKTTSLNAMTTFIPPENKIVTIEDTPELQVPHKNWCREVSKGKGSGEGEGSDVTMFDLLKAALRQRPNQILVGEIRGVEGAVAFGAMQTGHPVLSTFHAASVEKLIQRLCGDPINIPKTYVDNLNLVVIQSAVKRPSGEMVRRMLSINELVGFNPETQGFSFVEMFHWDPVTDTFEFTGKGSSFLLENRIATMLGIPEHKKAGIYFEVEKRARILERLHKAGYTSFYDLYHMMTKVKKQGLLTIDIDAI
;
A
#
# COMPACT_ATOMS: atom_id res chain seq x y z
N MET A 1 17.48 1.86 -33.89
CA MET A 1 16.06 2.22 -34.02
C MET A 1 15.21 0.96 -34.26
N MET A 2 15.37 0.20 -35.33
CA MET A 2 14.52 -0.98 -35.64
C MET A 2 14.40 -2.07 -34.54
N VAL A 3 15.39 -2.27 -33.67
CA VAL A 3 15.33 -3.29 -32.60
C VAL A 3 14.45 -2.79 -31.46
N ARG A 4 14.53 -1.51 -31.08
CA ARG A 4 13.73 -0.91 -30.01
C ARG A 4 12.23 -0.94 -30.31
N ASP A 5 11.85 -0.70 -31.57
CA ASP A 5 10.44 -0.66 -31.98
C ASP A 5 9.78 -2.05 -32.05
N LYS A 6 10.57 -3.12 -32.17
CA LYS A 6 10.06 -4.51 -32.25
C LYS A 6 10.05 -5.24 -30.90
N ILE A 7 10.97 -4.91 -29.99
CA ILE A 7 11.17 -5.67 -28.75
C ILE A 7 10.65 -4.89 -27.54
N ASP A 8 10.67 -3.57 -27.58
CA ASP A 8 10.41 -2.71 -26.43
C ASP A 8 9.44 -1.55 -26.77
N VAL A 9 9.13 -0.69 -25.79
CA VAL A 9 8.18 0.43 -25.92
C VAL A 9 8.68 1.59 -26.80
N GLY A 10 9.61 1.32 -27.73
CA GLY A 10 10.06 2.24 -28.77
C GLY A 10 10.61 3.57 -28.22
N ILE A 11 9.97 4.67 -28.62
CA ILE A 11 10.33 6.05 -28.25
C ILE A 11 10.28 6.31 -26.73
N LEU A 12 9.49 5.53 -25.99
CA LEU A 12 9.33 5.67 -24.53
C LEU A 12 10.46 5.01 -23.73
N ASN A 13 11.29 4.15 -24.33
CA ASN A 13 12.34 3.42 -23.65
C ASN A 13 13.27 4.27 -22.77
N PRO A 14 13.78 5.41 -23.24
CA PRO A 14 14.64 6.26 -22.42
C PRO A 14 13.93 6.76 -21.17
N PHE A 15 12.63 7.07 -21.27
CA PHE A 15 11.84 7.56 -20.15
C PHE A 15 11.46 6.46 -19.16
N ILE A 16 11.16 5.25 -19.65
CA ILE A 16 10.82 4.10 -18.80
C ILE A 16 12.05 3.61 -18.03
N ASN A 17 13.24 3.65 -18.64
CA ASN A 17 14.46 3.18 -18.00
C ASN A 17 15.16 4.23 -17.12
N ASP A 18 14.71 5.49 -17.12
CA ASP A 18 15.26 6.53 -16.24
C ASP A 18 14.69 6.38 -14.81
N PRO A 19 15.50 6.09 -13.78
CA PRO A 19 15.03 5.87 -12.41
C PRO A 19 14.47 7.12 -11.72
N TYR A 20 14.69 8.29 -12.31
CA TYR A 20 14.20 9.57 -11.77
C TYR A 20 12.86 10.00 -12.36
N ILE A 21 12.34 9.34 -13.38
CA ILE A 21 11.02 9.61 -13.95
C ILE A 21 9.97 8.76 -13.22
N GLU A 22 8.92 9.41 -12.72
CA GLU A 22 7.79 8.78 -12.03
C GLU A 22 6.60 8.55 -12.95
N ASP A 23 6.17 9.61 -13.65
CA ASP A 23 5.04 9.56 -14.59
C ASP A 23 5.47 10.05 -15.98
N ILE A 24 4.87 9.44 -17.02
CA ILE A 24 5.04 9.82 -18.42
C ILE A 24 3.64 10.12 -18.97
N SER A 25 3.40 11.32 -19.50
CA SER A 25 2.10 11.75 -20.00
C SER A 25 2.21 12.22 -21.46
N VAL A 26 1.29 11.74 -22.28
CA VAL A 26 1.10 12.17 -23.67
C VAL A 26 -0.34 12.64 -23.82
N ASP A 27 -0.54 13.94 -23.99
CA ASP A 27 -1.85 14.57 -23.96
C ASP A 27 -2.46 14.77 -25.37
N GLY A 28 -2.02 13.97 -26.34
CA GLY A 28 -2.33 14.08 -27.75
C GLY A 28 -1.09 14.35 -28.58
N VAL A 29 -1.28 14.86 -29.80
CA VAL A 29 -0.17 15.28 -30.69
C VAL A 29 0.63 16.40 -30.02
N GLY A 30 1.94 16.22 -29.97
CA GLY A 30 2.86 17.15 -29.32
C GLY A 30 3.95 16.44 -28.53
N PRO A 31 4.57 17.13 -27.57
CA PRO A 31 5.66 16.62 -26.77
C PRO A 31 5.18 15.67 -25.67
N ILE A 32 6.10 14.81 -25.22
CA ILE A 32 5.91 13.99 -24.02
C ILE A 32 6.17 14.87 -22.80
N PHE A 33 5.28 14.80 -21.81
CA PHE A 33 5.45 15.38 -20.49
C PHE A 33 5.88 14.31 -19.50
N ILE A 34 6.73 14.66 -18.56
CA ILE A 34 7.24 13.73 -17.54
C ILE A 34 7.20 14.39 -16.16
N GLU A 35 6.90 13.60 -15.15
CA GLU A 35 7.11 13.99 -13.75
C GLU A 35 8.43 13.41 -13.29
N HIS A 36 9.39 14.29 -12.95
CA HIS A 36 10.73 13.90 -12.53
C HIS A 36 10.91 14.12 -11.04
N LYS A 37 11.47 13.15 -10.32
CA LYS A 37 11.64 13.18 -8.85
C LYS A 37 12.29 14.47 -8.33
N ILE A 38 13.29 14.98 -9.05
CA ILE A 38 14.07 16.17 -8.65
C ILE A 38 13.50 17.43 -9.28
N PHE A 39 13.30 17.44 -10.59
CA PHE A 39 12.97 18.65 -11.38
C PHE A 39 11.46 18.88 -11.55
N LYS A 40 10.61 17.96 -11.05
CA LYS A 40 9.16 17.99 -11.17
C LYS A 40 8.70 17.93 -12.61
N GLY A 41 7.62 18.61 -12.96
CA GLY A 41 7.05 18.57 -14.31
C GLY A 41 8.00 19.11 -15.38
N LEU A 42 8.36 18.28 -16.35
CA LEU A 42 9.23 18.62 -17.48
C LEU A 42 8.55 18.32 -18.80
N LYS A 43 8.93 19.08 -19.82
CA LYS A 43 8.53 18.91 -21.22
C LYS A 43 9.71 18.35 -22.03
N SER A 44 9.49 17.22 -22.69
CA SER A 44 10.50 16.63 -23.58
C SER A 44 10.56 17.34 -24.95
N VAL A 45 11.69 17.19 -25.64
CA VAL A 45 11.81 17.52 -27.07
C VAL A 45 11.27 16.41 -27.98
N VAL A 46 11.00 15.25 -27.41
CA VAL A 46 10.48 14.06 -28.11
C VAL A 46 8.95 14.06 -28.02
N GLY A 47 8.27 13.66 -29.10
CA GLY A 47 6.82 13.61 -29.17
C GLY A 47 6.31 13.07 -30.49
N TRP A 48 5.05 13.32 -30.83
CA TRP A 48 4.40 12.95 -32.06
C TRP A 48 3.92 14.19 -32.81
N ASP A 49 4.18 14.24 -34.14
CA ASP A 49 3.82 15.36 -34.98
C ASP A 49 2.47 15.16 -35.70
N ASN A 50 1.97 13.92 -35.74
CA ASN A 50 0.69 13.64 -36.38
C ASN A 50 -0.13 12.58 -35.60
N THR A 51 -1.45 12.61 -35.80
CA THR A 51 -2.42 11.77 -35.12
C THR A 51 -2.28 10.30 -35.51
N ASP A 52 -2.02 10.00 -36.78
CA ASP A 52 -1.98 8.61 -37.29
C ASP A 52 -0.79 7.84 -36.66
N GLU A 53 0.36 8.51 -36.53
CA GLU A 53 1.53 7.89 -35.86
C GLU A 53 1.27 7.64 -34.40
N LEU A 54 0.65 8.59 -33.69
CA LEU A 54 0.28 8.46 -32.29
C LEU A 54 -0.75 7.34 -32.12
N ASP A 55 -1.79 7.28 -32.93
CA ASP A 55 -2.84 6.27 -32.89
C ASP A 55 -2.26 4.86 -33.13
N ASN A 56 -1.40 4.71 -34.14
CA ASN A 56 -0.69 3.45 -34.40
C ASN A 56 0.20 3.02 -33.24
N PHE A 57 0.86 3.98 -32.59
CA PHE A 57 1.67 3.71 -31.42
C PHE A 57 0.81 3.24 -30.23
N VAL A 58 -0.29 3.94 -29.97
CA VAL A 58 -1.24 3.64 -28.88
C VAL A 58 -1.87 2.26 -29.06
N ILE A 59 -2.27 1.88 -30.29
CA ILE A 59 -2.80 0.54 -30.60
C ILE A 59 -1.75 -0.54 -30.26
N LYS A 60 -0.51 -0.39 -30.73
CA LYS A 60 0.57 -1.34 -30.41
C LYS A 60 0.86 -1.42 -28.92
N LEU A 61 0.77 -0.30 -28.20
CA LEU A 61 0.98 -0.24 -26.77
C LEU A 61 -0.14 -0.99 -26.01
N ALA A 62 -1.40 -0.82 -26.45
CA ALA A 62 -2.55 -1.54 -25.92
C ALA A 62 -2.46 -3.06 -26.17
N GLU A 63 -2.04 -3.49 -27.37
CA GLU A 63 -1.82 -4.90 -27.70
C GLU A 63 -0.81 -5.58 -26.75
N ARG A 64 0.26 -4.87 -26.36
CA ARG A 64 1.27 -5.38 -25.40
C ARG A 64 0.72 -5.63 -24.01
N THR A 65 -0.31 -4.89 -23.61
CA THR A 65 -0.99 -5.12 -22.33
C THR A 65 -2.01 -6.27 -22.43
N LYS A 66 -2.15 -6.91 -23.60
CA LYS A 66 -3.19 -7.91 -23.88
C LYS A 66 -4.62 -7.37 -23.72
N ARG A 67 -4.77 -6.05 -23.82
CA ARG A 67 -6.05 -5.34 -23.80
C ARG A 67 -6.17 -4.49 -25.06
N PRO A 68 -6.62 -5.07 -26.19
CA PRO A 68 -6.74 -4.34 -27.45
C PRO A 68 -7.73 -3.18 -27.31
N ILE A 69 -7.38 -2.06 -27.93
CA ILE A 69 -8.18 -0.86 -27.95
C ILE A 69 -8.91 -0.73 -29.30
N THR A 70 -10.16 -0.29 -29.25
CA THR A 70 -10.99 -0.10 -30.44
C THR A 70 -11.88 1.14 -30.29
N TYR A 71 -12.51 1.60 -31.37
CA TYR A 71 -13.52 2.67 -31.31
C TYR A 71 -14.72 2.34 -30.39
N ARG A 72 -15.04 1.06 -30.19
CA ARG A 72 -16.10 0.64 -29.25
C ARG A 72 -15.63 0.64 -27.78
N ASN A 73 -14.35 0.32 -27.56
CA ASN A 73 -13.72 0.31 -26.26
C ASN A 73 -12.49 1.24 -26.30
N PRO A 74 -12.70 2.56 -26.27
CA PRO A 74 -11.63 3.53 -26.47
C PRO A 74 -10.80 3.82 -25.21
N ILE A 75 -11.16 3.27 -24.06
CA ILE A 75 -10.47 3.48 -22.78
C ILE A 75 -9.92 2.15 -22.28
N VAL A 76 -8.62 2.14 -22.01
CA VAL A 76 -7.91 0.98 -21.44
C VAL A 76 -7.13 1.41 -20.21
N ASP A 77 -7.35 0.73 -19.11
CA ASP A 77 -6.51 0.80 -17.91
C ASP A 77 -5.84 -0.58 -17.73
N ALA A 78 -4.50 -0.61 -17.78
CA ALA A 78 -3.73 -1.85 -17.86
C ALA A 78 -2.39 -1.73 -17.14
N THR A 79 -1.68 -2.87 -17.08
CA THR A 79 -0.30 -2.95 -16.57
C THR A 79 0.62 -3.39 -17.70
N LEU A 80 1.72 -2.67 -17.88
CA LEU A 80 2.79 -3.03 -18.81
C LEU A 80 3.60 -4.24 -18.29
N PRO A 81 4.36 -4.92 -19.15
CA PRO A 81 5.16 -6.09 -18.71
C PRO A 81 6.19 -5.79 -17.62
N ASP A 82 6.66 -4.55 -17.50
CA ASP A 82 7.57 -4.08 -16.45
C ASP A 82 6.87 -3.78 -15.10
N GLY A 83 5.54 -3.93 -15.05
CA GLY A 83 4.72 -3.63 -13.87
C GLY A 83 4.19 -2.19 -13.83
N SER A 84 4.58 -1.32 -14.75
CA SER A 84 4.09 0.06 -14.81
C SER A 84 2.60 0.10 -15.17
N ARG A 85 1.84 0.99 -14.53
CA ARG A 85 0.43 1.20 -14.85
C ARG A 85 0.29 2.13 -16.05
N ILE A 86 -0.61 1.79 -16.97
CA ILE A 86 -0.94 2.62 -18.11
C ILE A 86 -2.44 2.83 -18.22
N ASN A 87 -2.84 4.09 -18.41
CA ASN A 87 -4.18 4.47 -18.82
C ASN A 87 -4.10 5.03 -20.25
N ILE A 88 -4.96 4.56 -21.15
CA ILE A 88 -5.02 4.96 -22.56
C ILE A 88 -6.43 5.44 -22.87
N VAL A 89 -6.54 6.55 -23.58
CA VAL A 89 -7.78 7.04 -24.20
C VAL A 89 -7.53 7.20 -25.70
N TYR A 90 -8.26 6.44 -26.52
CA TYR A 90 -8.06 6.35 -27.96
C TYR A 90 -9.03 7.20 -28.73
N SER A 91 -8.57 7.73 -29.88
CA SER A 91 -9.34 8.46 -30.88
C SER A 91 -9.66 9.92 -30.55
N THR A 92 -9.67 10.73 -31.59
CA THR A 92 -10.06 12.16 -31.59
C THR A 92 -11.53 12.38 -31.25
N ASP A 93 -12.38 11.36 -31.40
CA ASP A 93 -13.79 11.42 -31.02
C ASP A 93 -13.98 11.60 -29.50
N ILE A 94 -13.07 11.04 -28.73
CA ILE A 94 -13.07 11.09 -27.26
C ILE A 94 -12.08 12.15 -26.77
N SER A 95 -10.85 12.10 -27.26
CA SER A 95 -9.76 13.01 -26.89
C SER A 95 -9.50 14.01 -28.02
N ARG A 96 -9.89 15.24 -27.86
CA ARG A 96 -9.89 16.28 -28.91
C ARG A 96 -8.51 16.62 -29.48
N LYS A 97 -7.43 16.34 -28.76
CA LYS A 97 -6.04 16.57 -29.20
C LYS A 97 -5.38 15.34 -29.85
N GLY A 98 -6.13 14.25 -30.01
CA GLY A 98 -5.63 12.95 -30.43
C GLY A 98 -5.67 11.95 -29.26
N SER A 99 -5.34 10.71 -29.55
CA SER A 99 -5.20 9.69 -28.52
C SER A 99 -4.22 10.15 -27.44
N ASN A 100 -4.49 9.79 -26.19
CA ASN A 100 -3.61 10.13 -25.07
C ASN A 100 -3.34 8.92 -24.20
N PHE A 101 -2.26 8.97 -23.44
CA PHE A 101 -1.97 7.96 -22.43
C PHE A 101 -1.10 8.53 -21.32
N THR A 102 -1.24 7.93 -20.13
CA THR A 102 -0.38 8.22 -18.99
C THR A 102 0.18 6.92 -18.46
N ILE A 103 1.50 6.86 -18.27
CA ILE A 103 2.20 5.73 -17.66
C ILE A 103 2.71 6.19 -16.30
N ARG A 104 2.30 5.50 -15.25
CA ARG A 104 2.91 5.57 -13.92
C ARG A 104 3.86 4.41 -13.75
N LYS A 105 5.14 4.72 -13.63
CA LYS A 105 6.18 3.70 -13.52
C LYS A 105 6.07 2.88 -12.24
N ALA A 106 6.29 1.57 -12.37
CA ALA A 106 6.50 0.73 -11.20
C ALA A 106 7.79 1.14 -10.48
N MET A 107 7.79 1.06 -9.17
CA MET A 107 9.02 1.22 -8.39
C MET A 107 9.78 -0.10 -8.43
N ASP A 108 11.07 -0.07 -8.79
CA ASP A 108 11.91 -1.26 -8.86
C ASP A 108 12.14 -1.86 -7.46
N ASP A 109 12.43 -0.99 -6.46
CA ASP A 109 12.61 -1.40 -5.08
C ASP A 109 11.60 -0.69 -4.16
N PRO A 110 10.83 -1.44 -3.35
CA PRO A 110 9.95 -0.86 -2.36
C PRO A 110 10.73 -0.07 -1.31
N ILE A 111 10.13 1.00 -0.83
CA ILE A 111 10.69 1.79 0.27
C ILE A 111 10.58 0.96 1.57
N SER A 112 11.70 0.80 2.28
CA SER A 112 11.71 0.10 3.57
C SER A 112 11.15 0.97 4.69
N ILE A 113 10.78 0.33 5.81
CA ILE A 113 10.35 1.06 7.01
C ILE A 113 11.46 1.98 7.56
N LEU A 114 12.73 1.61 7.40
CA LEU A 114 13.85 2.44 7.84
C LEU A 114 13.99 3.70 6.97
N LYS A 115 13.70 3.61 5.68
CA LYS A 115 13.61 4.80 4.81
C LYS A 115 12.42 5.69 5.17
N LEU A 116 11.28 5.13 5.58
CA LEU A 116 10.16 5.94 6.08
C LEU A 116 10.54 6.69 7.37
N ILE A 117 11.36 6.09 8.23
CA ILE A 117 11.90 6.74 9.43
C ILE A 117 12.88 7.86 9.05
N GLU A 118 13.80 7.65 8.08
CA GLU A 118 14.67 8.71 7.54
C GLU A 118 13.87 9.91 7.03
N PHE A 119 12.76 9.66 6.33
CA PHE A 119 11.84 10.70 5.85
C PHE A 119 10.98 11.32 6.96
N LYS A 120 11.13 10.82 8.20
CA LYS A 120 10.29 11.20 9.34
C LYS A 120 8.79 10.97 9.09
N THR A 121 8.44 9.98 8.27
CA THR A 121 7.04 9.57 8.09
C THR A 121 6.50 8.93 9.37
N CYS A 122 7.34 8.19 10.09
CA CYS A 122 7.12 7.62 11.43
C CYS A 122 8.45 7.60 12.18
N ASP A 123 8.42 7.19 13.46
CA ASP A 123 9.62 6.95 14.26
C ASP A 123 9.84 5.45 14.54
N TYR A 124 10.95 5.13 15.23
CA TYR A 124 11.29 3.74 15.59
C TYR A 124 10.26 3.11 16.52
N THR A 125 9.66 3.88 17.43
CA THR A 125 8.69 3.37 18.41
C THR A 125 7.37 3.01 17.74
N MET A 126 6.88 3.87 16.84
CA MET A 126 5.72 3.60 15.98
C MET A 126 5.93 2.34 15.13
N ALA A 127 7.10 2.25 14.47
CA ALA A 127 7.45 1.11 13.64
C ALA A 127 7.52 -0.19 14.46
N ALA A 128 8.09 -0.15 15.66
CA ALA A 128 8.18 -1.28 16.58
C ALA A 128 6.81 -1.73 17.09
N TYR A 129 5.92 -0.78 17.39
CA TYR A 129 4.55 -1.05 17.76
C TYR A 129 3.77 -1.75 16.64
N LEU A 130 3.87 -1.22 15.41
CA LEU A 130 3.25 -1.82 14.23
C LEU A 130 3.82 -3.22 13.93
N TRP A 131 5.14 -3.41 14.14
CA TRP A 131 5.77 -4.73 14.02
C TRP A 131 5.12 -5.74 14.97
N ILE A 132 5.01 -5.44 16.28
CA ILE A 132 4.37 -6.34 17.23
C ILE A 132 2.94 -6.67 16.80
N CYS A 133 2.16 -5.68 16.39
CA CYS A 133 0.77 -5.87 15.98
C CYS A 133 0.65 -6.75 14.74
N ILE A 134 1.43 -6.48 13.69
CA ILE A 134 1.38 -7.24 12.43
C ILE A 134 1.90 -8.68 12.63
N GLU A 135 2.98 -8.84 13.38
CA GLU A 135 3.55 -10.16 13.71
C GLU A 135 2.55 -11.05 14.43
N ASN A 136 1.67 -10.48 15.27
CA ASN A 136 0.63 -11.18 16.00
C ASN A 136 -0.74 -11.18 15.32
N GLY A 137 -0.78 -10.92 14.03
CA GLY A 137 -1.99 -11.08 13.21
C GLY A 137 -3.08 -10.03 13.46
N MET A 138 -2.72 -8.80 13.83
CA MET A 138 -3.70 -7.71 13.93
C MET A 138 -4.02 -7.16 12.54
N SER A 139 -5.29 -6.94 12.26
CA SER A 139 -5.77 -6.30 11.04
C SER A 139 -5.53 -4.80 11.09
N LEU A 140 -5.06 -4.21 9.98
CA LEU A 140 -4.66 -2.82 9.93
C LEU A 140 -5.09 -2.16 8.63
N PHE A 141 -5.66 -0.95 8.72
CA PHE A 141 -5.90 -0.09 7.57
C PHE A 141 -5.01 1.15 7.61
N MET A 142 -4.26 1.34 6.51
CA MET A 142 -3.57 2.59 6.22
C MET A 142 -4.56 3.55 5.56
N SER A 143 -4.95 4.58 6.29
CA SER A 143 -5.97 5.54 5.85
C SER A 143 -5.38 6.92 5.59
N GLY A 144 -5.95 7.65 4.64
CA GLY A 144 -5.51 9.01 4.30
C GLY A 144 -5.97 9.43 2.91
N GLU A 145 -5.67 10.65 2.54
CA GLU A 145 -6.01 11.21 1.23
C GLU A 145 -5.15 10.63 0.10
N THR A 146 -5.48 10.99 -1.14
CA THR A 146 -4.70 10.61 -2.31
C THR A 146 -3.27 11.17 -2.20
N ALA A 147 -2.28 10.41 -2.69
CA ALA A 147 -0.86 10.75 -2.66
C ALA A 147 -0.23 10.93 -1.25
N SER A 148 -0.92 10.50 -0.18
CA SER A 148 -0.38 10.53 1.19
C SER A 148 0.68 9.44 1.46
N GLY A 149 0.87 8.48 0.54
CA GLY A 149 1.87 7.41 0.66
C GLY A 149 1.38 6.16 1.37
N LYS A 150 0.07 5.91 1.44
CA LYS A 150 -0.54 4.75 2.10
C LYS A 150 0.01 3.41 1.60
N THR A 151 -0.04 3.18 0.30
CA THR A 151 0.44 1.93 -0.32
C THR A 151 1.94 1.74 -0.09
N THR A 152 2.73 2.81 -0.15
CA THR A 152 4.17 2.79 0.17
C THR A 152 4.42 2.35 1.61
N SER A 153 3.68 2.91 2.56
CA SER A 153 3.80 2.55 3.97
C SER A 153 3.30 1.14 4.24
N LEU A 154 2.20 0.73 3.59
CA LEU A 154 1.71 -0.65 3.68
C LEU A 154 2.75 -1.65 3.14
N ASN A 155 3.37 -1.35 2.01
CA ASN A 155 4.47 -2.15 1.46
C ASN A 155 5.63 -2.28 2.46
N ALA A 156 6.10 -1.17 3.03
CA ALA A 156 7.18 -1.17 4.02
C ALA A 156 6.87 -2.10 5.21
N MET A 157 5.62 -2.14 5.65
CA MET A 157 5.17 -2.96 6.79
C MET A 157 5.06 -4.45 6.45
N THR A 158 5.04 -4.87 5.18
CA THR A 158 5.02 -6.29 4.83
C THR A 158 6.24 -7.04 5.34
N THR A 159 7.35 -6.35 5.59
CA THR A 159 8.56 -6.91 6.20
C THR A 159 8.35 -7.39 7.65
N PHE A 160 7.30 -6.94 8.32
CA PHE A 160 6.93 -7.35 9.68
C PHE A 160 6.11 -8.65 9.72
N ILE A 161 5.58 -9.09 8.60
CA ILE A 161 4.85 -10.35 8.50
C ILE A 161 5.83 -11.50 8.69
N PRO A 162 5.50 -12.53 9.50
CA PRO A 162 6.35 -13.69 9.69
C PRO A 162 6.76 -14.35 8.36
N PRO A 163 8.05 -14.70 8.16
CA PRO A 163 8.57 -15.17 6.89
C PRO A 163 8.01 -16.52 6.43
N GLU A 164 7.47 -17.30 7.36
CA GLU A 164 6.80 -18.58 7.11
C GLU A 164 5.35 -18.45 6.62
N ASN A 165 4.77 -17.26 6.72
CA ASN A 165 3.37 -17.03 6.40
C ASN A 165 3.11 -17.17 4.89
N LYS A 166 1.94 -17.76 4.57
CA LYS A 166 1.34 -17.67 3.25
C LYS A 166 0.58 -16.35 3.13
N ILE A 167 0.96 -15.56 2.13
CA ILE A 167 0.37 -14.26 1.86
C ILE A 167 -0.42 -14.31 0.55
N VAL A 168 -1.63 -13.74 0.56
CA VAL A 168 -2.40 -13.48 -0.64
C VAL A 168 -2.60 -11.98 -0.78
N THR A 169 -2.18 -11.41 -1.90
CA THR A 169 -2.45 -10.00 -2.24
C THR A 169 -3.53 -9.92 -3.30
N ILE A 170 -4.46 -9.00 -3.15
CA ILE A 170 -5.60 -8.78 -4.03
C ILE A 170 -5.66 -7.30 -4.38
N GLU A 171 -5.54 -6.99 -5.67
CA GLU A 171 -5.40 -5.62 -6.15
C GLU A 171 -6.14 -5.41 -7.47
N ASP A 172 -6.62 -4.20 -7.72
CA ASP A 172 -7.06 -3.80 -9.06
C ASP A 172 -5.88 -3.50 -9.98
N THR A 173 -4.87 -2.86 -9.43
CA THR A 173 -3.59 -2.60 -10.08
C THR A 173 -2.48 -3.10 -9.16
N PRO A 174 -1.53 -3.89 -9.65
CA PRO A 174 -0.51 -4.52 -8.84
C PRO A 174 0.57 -3.50 -8.41
N GLU A 175 0.43 -2.96 -7.20
CA GLU A 175 1.40 -2.02 -6.57
C GLU A 175 2.13 -2.65 -5.37
N LEU A 176 1.52 -3.66 -4.73
CA LEU A 176 2.11 -4.31 -3.57
C LEU A 176 3.27 -5.22 -3.98
N GLN A 177 4.32 -5.18 -3.19
CA GLN A 177 5.46 -6.06 -3.30
C GLN A 177 5.74 -6.69 -1.93
N VAL A 178 5.75 -8.03 -1.90
CA VAL A 178 5.89 -8.80 -0.67
C VAL A 178 7.17 -9.63 -0.77
N PRO A 179 8.08 -9.56 0.22
CA PRO A 179 9.38 -10.23 0.13
C PRO A 179 9.32 -11.74 0.43
N HIS A 180 8.13 -12.27 0.69
CA HIS A 180 7.89 -13.66 1.10
C HIS A 180 7.93 -14.63 -0.09
N LYS A 181 8.44 -15.84 0.14
CA LYS A 181 8.48 -16.90 -0.88
C LYS A 181 7.09 -17.49 -1.16
N ASN A 182 6.24 -17.58 -0.12
CA ASN A 182 4.89 -18.12 -0.24
C ASN A 182 3.88 -16.97 -0.44
N TRP A 183 3.97 -16.34 -1.59
CA TRP A 183 3.15 -15.21 -1.98
C TRP A 183 2.31 -15.53 -3.21
N CYS A 184 1.00 -15.40 -3.09
CA CYS A 184 0.03 -15.50 -4.18
C CYS A 184 -0.44 -14.07 -4.52
N ARG A 185 -0.13 -13.61 -5.74
CA ARG A 185 -0.52 -12.28 -6.22
C ARG A 185 -1.71 -12.39 -7.14
N GLU A 186 -2.83 -11.81 -6.77
CA GLU A 186 -4.08 -11.82 -7.52
C GLU A 186 -4.46 -10.40 -7.93
N VAL A 187 -4.89 -10.25 -9.19
CA VAL A 187 -5.27 -8.96 -9.78
C VAL A 187 -6.64 -9.11 -10.42
N SER A 188 -7.54 -8.16 -10.14
CA SER A 188 -8.87 -8.13 -10.73
C SER A 188 -8.82 -7.97 -12.25
N LYS A 189 -9.83 -8.51 -12.92
CA LYS A 189 -10.01 -8.38 -14.37
C LYS A 189 -11.35 -7.72 -14.65
N GLY A 190 -11.33 -6.41 -14.94
CA GLY A 190 -12.53 -5.63 -15.23
C GLY A 190 -13.04 -5.75 -16.65
N LYS A 191 -14.27 -5.26 -16.89
CA LYS A 191 -14.93 -5.16 -18.21
C LYS A 191 -14.09 -4.31 -19.16
N GLY A 192 -13.57 -4.90 -20.21
CA GLY A 192 -12.84 -4.14 -21.22
C GLY A 192 -11.92 -4.95 -22.13
N SER A 193 -11.67 -6.21 -21.86
CA SER A 193 -10.98 -7.09 -22.82
C SER A 193 -12.02 -7.73 -23.73
N GLY A 194 -12.23 -7.12 -24.91
CA GLY A 194 -13.14 -7.60 -25.94
C GLY A 194 -13.02 -9.10 -26.18
N GLU A 195 -14.17 -9.67 -26.40
CA GLU A 195 -14.60 -10.98 -26.86
C GLU A 195 -15.48 -11.67 -25.82
N GLY A 196 -16.81 -11.61 -26.06
CA GLY A 196 -17.81 -12.44 -25.44
C GLY A 196 -18.07 -12.14 -23.97
N GLU A 197 -19.18 -12.59 -23.45
CA GLU A 197 -19.53 -12.63 -22.02
C GLU A 197 -18.47 -13.40 -21.17
N GLY A 198 -17.23 -12.90 -21.16
CA GLY A 198 -16.17 -13.38 -20.31
C GLY A 198 -16.38 -12.81 -18.92
N SER A 199 -16.48 -13.66 -17.95
CA SER A 199 -16.69 -13.33 -16.55
C SER A 199 -15.65 -12.33 -16.06
N ASP A 200 -16.11 -11.13 -15.69
CA ASP A 200 -15.32 -10.21 -14.89
C ASP A 200 -14.89 -10.92 -13.61
N VAL A 201 -13.63 -10.79 -13.23
CA VAL A 201 -13.14 -11.27 -11.96
C VAL A 201 -12.90 -10.04 -11.08
N THR A 202 -13.77 -9.83 -10.14
CA THR A 202 -13.73 -8.67 -9.25
C THR A 202 -12.83 -8.93 -8.02
N MET A 203 -12.43 -7.87 -7.31
CA MET A 203 -11.75 -8.02 -6.02
C MET A 203 -12.60 -8.82 -5.01
N PHE A 204 -13.91 -8.70 -5.08
CA PHE A 204 -14.84 -9.47 -4.28
C PHE A 204 -14.74 -10.98 -4.54
N ASP A 205 -14.62 -11.40 -5.80
CA ASP A 205 -14.48 -12.82 -6.18
C ASP A 205 -13.13 -13.37 -5.75
N LEU A 206 -12.07 -12.57 -5.94
CA LEU A 206 -10.70 -12.92 -5.51
C LEU A 206 -10.61 -13.08 -4.00
N LEU A 207 -11.22 -12.18 -3.21
CA LEU A 207 -11.27 -12.30 -1.75
C LEU A 207 -11.98 -13.57 -1.30
N LYS A 208 -13.12 -13.93 -1.93
CA LYS A 208 -13.79 -15.20 -1.65
C LYS A 208 -12.93 -16.42 -1.99
N ALA A 209 -12.18 -16.35 -3.09
CA ALA A 209 -11.25 -17.42 -3.47
C ALA A 209 -10.09 -17.53 -2.47
N ALA A 210 -9.53 -16.41 -2.03
CA ALA A 210 -8.43 -16.33 -1.06
C ALA A 210 -8.78 -17.05 0.26
N LEU A 211 -9.99 -16.92 0.77
CA LEU A 211 -10.43 -17.62 2.00
C LEU A 211 -10.34 -19.15 1.89
N ARG A 212 -10.43 -19.71 0.67
CA ARG A 212 -10.27 -21.14 0.42
C ARG A 212 -8.82 -21.57 0.25
N GLN A 213 -7.90 -20.62 0.12
CA GLN A 213 -6.46 -20.88 -0.05
C GLN A 213 -5.72 -21.01 1.29
N ARG A 214 -6.39 -20.82 2.43
CA ARG A 214 -5.86 -20.85 3.80
C ARG A 214 -4.65 -19.89 3.97
N PRO A 215 -4.79 -18.59 3.68
CA PRO A 215 -3.73 -17.63 3.87
C PRO A 215 -3.51 -17.37 5.37
N ASN A 216 -2.26 -17.10 5.75
CA ASN A 216 -1.95 -16.57 7.09
C ASN A 216 -2.17 -15.05 7.14
N GLN A 217 -2.08 -14.38 5.99
CA GLN A 217 -2.25 -12.94 5.85
C GLN A 217 -2.88 -12.61 4.50
N ILE A 218 -3.87 -11.73 4.50
CA ILE A 218 -4.48 -11.18 3.27
C ILE A 218 -4.12 -9.70 3.18
N LEU A 219 -3.63 -9.27 2.02
CA LEU A 219 -3.40 -7.86 1.72
C LEU A 219 -4.34 -7.44 0.59
N VAL A 220 -5.11 -6.39 0.85
CA VAL A 220 -5.99 -5.78 -0.15
C VAL A 220 -5.42 -4.42 -0.53
N GLY A 221 -5.14 -4.21 -1.81
CA GLY A 221 -4.54 -2.96 -2.28
C GLY A 221 -5.30 -1.74 -1.79
N GLU A 222 -6.62 -1.72 -2.04
CA GLU A 222 -7.52 -0.68 -1.52
C GLU A 222 -8.95 -1.21 -1.41
N ILE A 223 -9.64 -0.86 -0.34
CA ILE A 223 -11.06 -1.15 -0.16
C ILE A 223 -11.88 0.10 -0.49
N ARG A 224 -12.78 -0.05 -1.49
CA ARG A 224 -13.63 1.04 -1.99
C ARG A 224 -15.12 0.67 -2.04
N GLY A 225 -15.44 -0.62 -2.12
CA GLY A 225 -16.76 -1.12 -2.41
C GLY A 225 -17.14 -2.39 -1.64
N VAL A 226 -17.96 -3.22 -2.27
CA VAL A 226 -18.55 -4.44 -1.66
C VAL A 226 -17.53 -5.49 -1.22
N GLU A 227 -16.31 -5.47 -1.75
CA GLU A 227 -15.20 -6.31 -1.30
C GLU A 227 -14.88 -6.10 0.19
N GLY A 228 -15.17 -4.91 0.73
CA GLY A 228 -15.01 -4.61 2.14
C GLY A 228 -15.79 -5.58 3.04
N ALA A 229 -17.01 -5.95 2.66
CA ALA A 229 -17.81 -6.91 3.42
C ALA A 229 -17.14 -8.30 3.50
N VAL A 230 -16.49 -8.75 2.42
CA VAL A 230 -15.74 -10.01 2.41
C VAL A 230 -14.46 -9.90 3.25
N ALA A 231 -13.76 -8.75 3.19
CA ALA A 231 -12.57 -8.50 4.00
C ALA A 231 -12.90 -8.55 5.51
N PHE A 232 -14.00 -7.93 5.93
CA PHE A 232 -14.47 -8.00 7.32
C PHE A 232 -14.93 -9.41 7.71
N GLY A 233 -15.58 -10.14 6.80
CA GLY A 233 -15.89 -11.58 7.00
C GLY A 233 -14.62 -12.42 7.19
N ALA A 234 -13.54 -12.11 6.46
CA ALA A 234 -12.23 -12.74 6.64
C ALA A 234 -11.66 -12.47 8.04
N MET A 235 -11.70 -11.21 8.50
CA MET A 235 -11.24 -10.83 9.85
C MET A 235 -12.02 -11.57 10.94
N GLN A 236 -13.36 -11.71 10.80
CA GLN A 236 -14.20 -12.46 11.74
C GLN A 236 -13.84 -13.94 11.83
N THR A 237 -13.36 -14.53 10.73
CA THR A 237 -12.94 -15.93 10.68
C THR A 237 -11.46 -16.12 11.04
N GLY A 238 -10.82 -15.08 11.57
CA GLY A 238 -9.44 -15.13 12.09
C GLY A 238 -8.35 -14.93 11.02
N HIS A 239 -8.68 -14.44 9.82
CA HIS A 239 -7.70 -14.09 8.80
C HIS A 239 -7.33 -12.62 8.93
N PRO A 240 -6.10 -12.26 9.33
CA PRO A 240 -5.68 -10.86 9.39
C PRO A 240 -5.70 -10.21 8.01
N VAL A 241 -6.21 -8.99 7.94
CA VAL A 241 -6.28 -8.20 6.70
C VAL A 241 -5.51 -6.90 6.85
N LEU A 242 -4.60 -6.64 5.94
CA LEU A 242 -3.94 -5.34 5.79
C LEU A 242 -4.46 -4.68 4.51
N SER A 243 -4.84 -3.41 4.57
CA SER A 243 -5.36 -2.70 3.40
C SER A 243 -5.07 -1.20 3.46
N THR A 244 -5.25 -0.53 2.31
CA THR A 244 -5.37 0.93 2.30
C THR A 244 -6.84 1.35 2.24
N PHE A 245 -7.10 2.55 2.73
CA PHE A 245 -8.44 3.13 2.74
C PHE A 245 -8.39 4.65 2.52
N HIS A 246 -9.40 5.23 1.89
CA HIS A 246 -9.48 6.66 1.69
C HIS A 246 -10.37 7.33 2.75
N ALA A 247 -9.78 7.74 3.88
CA ALA A 247 -10.43 8.58 4.87
C ALA A 247 -9.38 9.39 5.64
N ALA A 248 -9.71 10.64 5.98
CA ALA A 248 -8.80 11.57 6.65
C ALA A 248 -8.81 11.44 8.19
N SER A 249 -9.78 10.70 8.77
CA SER A 249 -9.85 10.42 10.21
C SER A 249 -10.51 9.06 10.47
N VAL A 250 -10.40 8.58 11.72
CA VAL A 250 -11.02 7.32 12.16
C VAL A 250 -12.54 7.37 12.03
N GLU A 251 -13.16 8.47 12.42
CA GLU A 251 -14.62 8.67 12.33
C GLU A 251 -15.10 8.63 10.88
N LYS A 252 -14.38 9.30 9.97
CA LYS A 252 -14.67 9.28 8.54
C LYS A 252 -14.51 7.88 7.95
N LEU A 253 -13.49 7.14 8.40
CA LEU A 253 -13.28 5.74 8.00
C LEU A 253 -14.47 4.89 8.44
N ILE A 254 -14.87 4.95 9.70
CA ILE A 254 -16.00 4.19 10.25
C ILE A 254 -17.30 4.57 9.52
N GLN A 255 -17.55 5.86 9.30
CA GLN A 255 -18.71 6.33 8.57
C GLN A 255 -18.80 5.72 7.17
N ARG A 256 -17.69 5.68 6.43
CA ARG A 256 -17.64 5.09 5.08
C ARG A 256 -17.75 3.57 5.10
N LEU A 257 -17.15 2.90 6.08
CA LEU A 257 -17.29 1.44 6.23
C LEU A 257 -18.74 1.02 6.48
N CYS A 258 -19.47 1.79 7.31
CA CYS A 258 -20.87 1.49 7.63
C CYS A 258 -21.87 1.99 6.57
N GLY A 259 -21.44 2.86 5.66
CA GLY A 259 -22.26 3.42 4.57
C GLY A 259 -22.11 2.67 3.24
N ASP A 260 -22.99 3.01 2.28
CA ASP A 260 -22.91 2.51 0.90
C ASP A 260 -21.58 2.91 0.23
N PRO A 261 -21.00 2.03 -0.60
CA PRO A 261 -21.45 0.69 -0.99
C PRO A 261 -20.89 -0.45 -0.11
N ILE A 262 -20.14 -0.16 0.94
CA ILE A 262 -19.42 -1.15 1.76
C ILE A 262 -20.36 -1.84 2.74
N ASN A 263 -21.20 -1.06 3.45
CA ASN A 263 -22.29 -1.52 4.34
C ASN A 263 -21.88 -2.51 5.42
N ILE A 264 -20.75 -2.28 6.12
CA ILE A 264 -20.34 -3.12 7.25
C ILE A 264 -21.28 -2.87 8.44
N PRO A 265 -21.85 -3.93 9.04
CA PRO A 265 -22.56 -3.79 10.31
C PRO A 265 -21.66 -3.15 11.38
N LYS A 266 -22.17 -2.19 12.14
CA LYS A 266 -21.41 -1.49 13.18
C LYS A 266 -20.72 -2.44 14.17
N THR A 267 -21.39 -3.54 14.50
CA THR A 267 -20.88 -4.59 15.40
C THR A 267 -19.71 -5.39 14.84
N TYR A 268 -19.34 -5.21 13.57
CA TYR A 268 -18.23 -5.93 12.93
C TYR A 268 -16.98 -5.05 12.75
N VAL A 269 -17.13 -3.75 12.97
CA VAL A 269 -16.02 -2.79 12.77
C VAL A 269 -14.85 -3.03 13.71
N ASP A 270 -15.07 -3.59 14.89
CA ASP A 270 -14.06 -3.98 15.88
C ASP A 270 -13.18 -5.17 15.47
N ASN A 271 -13.52 -5.86 14.38
CA ASN A 271 -12.61 -6.84 13.76
C ASN A 271 -11.41 -6.16 13.08
N LEU A 272 -11.53 -4.91 12.67
CA LEU A 272 -10.41 -4.06 12.33
C LEU A 272 -9.75 -3.57 13.63
N ASN A 273 -8.49 -3.93 13.82
CA ASN A 273 -7.79 -3.67 15.08
C ASN A 273 -7.11 -2.30 15.09
N LEU A 274 -6.51 -1.92 13.96
CA LEU A 274 -5.67 -0.73 13.83
C LEU A 274 -6.06 0.14 12.65
N VAL A 275 -6.05 1.44 12.87
CA VAL A 275 -6.15 2.46 11.82
C VAL A 275 -4.97 3.42 11.95
N VAL A 276 -4.18 3.51 10.90
CA VAL A 276 -3.10 4.51 10.79
C VAL A 276 -3.59 5.62 9.87
N ILE A 277 -3.63 6.84 10.37
CA ILE A 277 -3.96 8.02 9.57
C ILE A 277 -2.68 8.63 9.04
N GLN A 278 -2.54 8.71 7.72
CA GLN A 278 -1.36 9.26 7.04
C GLN A 278 -1.73 10.37 6.09
N SER A 279 -1.00 11.47 6.12
CA SER A 279 -1.23 12.64 5.26
C SER A 279 0.04 13.20 4.65
N ALA A 280 -0.12 13.87 3.52
CA ALA A 280 0.86 14.80 3.00
C ALA A 280 0.63 16.15 3.68
N VAL A 281 1.62 16.63 4.40
CA VAL A 281 1.56 17.89 5.16
C VAL A 281 2.57 18.89 4.63
N LYS A 282 2.22 20.18 4.66
CA LYS A 282 3.12 21.25 4.24
C LYS A 282 3.84 21.81 5.47
N ARG A 283 5.17 21.73 5.47
CA ARG A 283 6.01 22.32 6.52
C ARG A 283 6.01 23.84 6.42
N PRO A 284 6.38 24.55 7.50
CA PRO A 284 6.57 26.00 7.45
C PRO A 284 7.59 26.45 6.37
N SER A 285 8.55 25.58 6.02
CA SER A 285 9.50 25.79 4.91
C SER A 285 8.85 25.78 3.51
N GLY A 286 7.57 25.38 3.40
CA GLY A 286 6.87 25.20 2.13
C GLY A 286 7.03 23.80 1.52
N GLU A 287 7.88 22.95 2.07
CA GLU A 287 8.12 21.57 1.62
C GLU A 287 6.93 20.68 1.95
N MET A 288 6.53 19.85 0.98
CA MET A 288 5.51 18.80 1.19
C MET A 288 6.17 17.53 1.69
N VAL A 289 5.79 17.09 2.87
CA VAL A 289 6.30 15.87 3.51
C VAL A 289 5.15 14.94 3.88
N ARG A 290 5.42 13.66 4.11
CA ARG A 290 4.43 12.67 4.52
C ARG A 290 4.62 12.33 6.00
N ARG A 291 3.51 12.27 6.76
CA ARG A 291 3.53 11.94 8.20
C ARG A 291 2.41 10.98 8.52
N MET A 292 2.68 9.98 9.36
CA MET A 292 1.64 9.24 10.05
C MET A 292 1.12 10.14 11.17
N LEU A 293 -0.07 10.71 10.98
CA LEU A 293 -0.65 11.68 11.92
C LEU A 293 -1.07 11.03 13.22
N SER A 294 -1.61 9.81 13.14
CA SER A 294 -1.99 9.02 14.32
C SER A 294 -2.02 7.52 14.03
N ILE A 295 -1.85 6.74 15.09
CA ILE A 295 -2.13 5.30 15.12
C ILE A 295 -3.20 5.07 16.16
N ASN A 296 -4.32 4.45 15.76
CA ASN A 296 -5.49 4.26 16.59
C ASN A 296 -5.85 2.79 16.71
N GLU A 297 -6.11 2.31 17.92
CA GLU A 297 -6.69 0.99 18.18
C GLU A 297 -8.22 1.10 18.22
N LEU A 298 -8.91 0.27 17.47
CA LEU A 298 -10.37 0.14 17.55
C LEU A 298 -10.70 -0.85 18.67
N VAL A 299 -11.39 -0.36 19.72
CA VAL A 299 -11.71 -1.17 20.91
C VAL A 299 -13.06 -1.87 20.76
N GLY A 300 -14.06 -1.16 20.22
CA GLY A 300 -15.37 -1.73 20.00
C GLY A 300 -16.48 -0.73 19.75
N PHE A 301 -17.64 -1.26 19.41
CA PHE A 301 -18.89 -0.54 19.26
C PHE A 301 -19.72 -0.66 20.55
N ASN A 302 -20.20 0.48 21.06
CA ASN A 302 -21.12 0.51 22.18
C ASN A 302 -22.57 0.65 21.67
N PRO A 303 -23.41 -0.39 21.81
CA PRO A 303 -24.79 -0.35 21.32
C PRO A 303 -25.68 0.67 22.04
N GLU A 304 -25.38 0.99 23.31
CA GLU A 304 -26.18 1.93 24.11
C GLU A 304 -25.97 3.37 23.64
N THR A 305 -24.71 3.76 23.45
CA THR A 305 -24.35 5.11 23.01
C THR A 305 -24.31 5.24 21.48
N GLN A 306 -24.45 4.14 20.74
CA GLN A 306 -24.26 4.06 19.27
C GLN A 306 -22.89 4.62 18.81
N GLY A 307 -21.93 4.69 19.75
CA GLY A 307 -20.59 5.21 19.53
C GLY A 307 -19.54 4.12 19.36
N PHE A 308 -18.40 4.51 18.81
CA PHE A 308 -17.21 3.65 18.73
C PHE A 308 -16.17 4.14 19.71
N SER A 309 -15.54 3.19 20.42
CA SER A 309 -14.40 3.45 21.27
C SER A 309 -13.11 3.13 20.54
N PHE A 310 -12.17 4.06 20.53
CA PHE A 310 -10.82 3.85 20.03
C PHE A 310 -9.80 4.54 20.93
N VAL A 311 -8.58 4.04 20.93
CA VAL A 311 -7.46 4.59 21.70
C VAL A 311 -6.42 5.10 20.73
N GLU A 312 -6.08 6.39 20.82
CA GLU A 312 -4.99 6.98 20.07
C GLU A 312 -3.67 6.60 20.73
N MET A 313 -2.93 5.71 20.06
CA MET A 313 -1.66 5.19 20.55
C MET A 313 -0.50 6.14 20.29
N PHE A 314 -0.52 6.78 19.12
CA PHE A 314 0.50 7.74 18.70
C PHE A 314 -0.15 8.94 18.07
N HIS A 315 0.41 10.10 18.36
CA HIS A 315 0.02 11.39 17.79
C HIS A 315 1.23 12.11 17.21
N TRP A 316 1.06 12.73 16.05
CA TRP A 316 2.07 13.60 15.46
C TRP A 316 1.81 15.06 15.86
N ASP A 317 2.82 15.70 16.48
CA ASP A 317 2.77 17.14 16.77
C ASP A 317 3.27 17.95 15.57
N PRO A 318 2.42 18.78 14.93
CA PRO A 318 2.82 19.61 13.80
C PRO A 318 3.77 20.76 14.18
N VAL A 319 3.84 21.14 15.44
CA VAL A 319 4.67 22.25 15.90
C VAL A 319 6.12 21.83 16.03
N THR A 320 6.35 20.68 16.67
CA THR A 320 7.70 20.13 16.91
C THR A 320 8.18 19.20 15.83
N ASP A 321 7.27 18.72 14.95
CA ASP A 321 7.49 17.66 13.94
C ASP A 321 8.00 16.36 14.59
N THR A 322 7.43 16.00 15.75
CA THR A 322 7.72 14.80 16.53
C THR A 322 6.49 13.93 16.74
N PHE A 323 6.71 12.69 17.18
CA PHE A 323 5.64 11.74 17.46
C PHE A 323 5.59 11.46 18.96
N GLU A 324 4.39 11.48 19.53
CA GLU A 324 4.13 11.19 20.93
C GLU A 324 3.48 9.82 21.09
N PHE A 325 3.96 9.01 22.02
CA PHE A 325 3.35 7.74 22.40
C PHE A 325 2.28 7.98 23.48
N THR A 326 1.12 8.48 23.06
CA THR A 326 0.01 8.90 23.93
C THR A 326 -0.67 7.73 24.64
N GLY A 327 -0.74 6.57 23.98
CA GLY A 327 -1.38 5.35 24.50
C GLY A 327 -0.49 4.45 25.33
N LYS A 328 0.70 4.87 25.77
CA LYS A 328 1.58 4.04 26.61
C LYS A 328 0.92 3.77 27.97
N GLY A 329 0.73 2.50 28.30
CA GLY A 329 0.04 2.04 29.53
C GLY A 329 -1.49 1.98 29.41
N SER A 330 -2.06 2.13 28.21
CA SER A 330 -3.50 2.04 27.94
C SER A 330 -3.85 1.29 26.66
N SER A 331 -2.90 0.57 26.06
CA SER A 331 -3.11 -0.19 24.83
C SER A 331 -4.03 -1.38 25.05
N PHE A 332 -5.18 -1.37 24.41
CA PHE A 332 -6.09 -2.50 24.42
C PHE A 332 -5.48 -3.72 23.69
N LEU A 333 -4.84 -3.50 22.55
CA LEU A 333 -4.26 -4.58 21.76
C LEU A 333 -3.04 -5.20 22.44
N LEU A 334 -2.10 -4.39 22.91
CA LEU A 334 -0.89 -4.90 23.55
C LEU A 334 -1.24 -5.66 24.83
N GLU A 335 -2.05 -5.07 25.71
CA GLU A 335 -2.30 -5.61 27.05
C GLU A 335 -3.36 -6.72 27.06
N ASN A 336 -4.46 -6.57 26.31
CA ASN A 336 -5.58 -7.50 26.39
C ASN A 336 -5.59 -8.57 25.31
N ARG A 337 -5.02 -8.31 24.13
CA ARG A 337 -4.96 -9.30 23.05
C ARG A 337 -3.57 -9.95 22.96
N ILE A 338 -2.55 -9.17 22.65
CA ILE A 338 -1.22 -9.69 22.33
C ILE A 338 -0.54 -10.31 23.56
N ALA A 339 -0.57 -9.62 24.72
CA ALA A 339 -0.02 -10.17 25.94
C ALA A 339 -0.68 -11.50 26.32
N THR A 340 -2.00 -11.62 26.14
CA THR A 340 -2.75 -12.85 26.37
C THR A 340 -2.35 -13.96 25.39
N MET A 341 -2.22 -13.64 24.10
CA MET A 341 -1.75 -14.59 23.06
C MET A 341 -0.33 -15.10 23.33
N LEU A 342 0.53 -14.25 23.89
CA LEU A 342 1.91 -14.59 24.27
C LEU A 342 1.99 -15.29 25.64
N GLY A 343 0.87 -15.53 26.32
CA GLY A 343 0.84 -16.20 27.62
C GLY A 343 1.42 -15.35 28.76
N ILE A 344 1.44 -14.02 28.62
CA ILE A 344 1.94 -13.11 29.66
C ILE A 344 0.89 -13.00 30.76
N PRO A 345 1.26 -13.31 32.03
CA PRO A 345 0.33 -13.21 33.15
C PRO A 345 -0.20 -11.79 33.37
N GLU A 346 -1.43 -11.66 33.88
CA GLU A 346 -2.13 -10.37 34.08
C GLU A 346 -1.26 -9.32 34.78
N HIS A 347 -0.59 -9.70 35.88
CA HIS A 347 0.25 -8.80 36.68
C HIS A 347 1.56 -8.37 35.97
N LYS A 348 1.89 -8.96 34.81
CA LYS A 348 3.08 -8.63 33.99
C LYS A 348 2.75 -8.03 32.64
N LYS A 349 1.48 -7.81 32.31
CA LYS A 349 1.05 -7.30 31.01
C LYS A 349 1.70 -5.97 30.64
N ALA A 350 1.95 -5.09 31.61
CA ALA A 350 2.69 -3.85 31.39
C ALA A 350 4.11 -4.06 30.85
N GLY A 351 4.68 -5.25 31.03
CA GLY A 351 5.98 -5.61 30.45
C GLY A 351 5.98 -5.69 28.91
N ILE A 352 4.81 -5.73 28.25
CA ILE A 352 4.72 -5.76 26.79
C ILE A 352 5.30 -4.50 26.14
N TYR A 353 5.27 -3.36 26.84
CA TYR A 353 5.86 -2.12 26.34
C TYR A 353 7.39 -2.20 26.24
N PHE A 354 8.03 -3.03 27.07
CA PHE A 354 9.47 -3.32 26.96
C PHE A 354 9.78 -4.05 25.65
N GLU A 355 8.87 -4.90 25.16
CA GLU A 355 9.03 -5.54 23.87
C GLU A 355 8.95 -4.53 22.70
N VAL A 356 8.13 -3.47 22.82
CA VAL A 356 8.11 -2.36 21.86
C VAL A 356 9.46 -1.63 21.86
N GLU A 357 9.97 -1.25 23.04
CA GLU A 357 11.25 -0.55 23.17
C GLU A 357 12.41 -1.40 22.64
N LYS A 358 12.39 -2.70 22.90
CA LYS A 358 13.42 -3.63 22.38
C LYS A 358 13.42 -3.67 20.85
N ARG A 359 12.25 -3.80 20.22
CA ARG A 359 12.13 -3.78 18.74
C ARG A 359 12.54 -2.42 18.16
N ALA A 360 12.22 -1.32 18.81
CA ALA A 360 12.64 0.01 18.40
C ALA A 360 14.18 0.12 18.37
N ARG A 361 14.87 -0.41 19.40
CA ARG A 361 16.34 -0.47 19.44
C ARG A 361 16.93 -1.36 18.36
N ILE A 362 16.29 -2.49 18.06
CA ILE A 362 16.71 -3.37 16.95
C ILE A 362 16.65 -2.62 15.61
N LEU A 363 15.51 -1.96 15.32
CA LEU A 363 15.34 -1.16 14.10
C LEU A 363 16.39 -0.03 14.01
N GLU A 364 16.63 0.67 15.12
CA GLU A 364 17.64 1.73 15.18
C GLU A 364 19.04 1.19 14.86
N ARG A 365 19.41 0.01 15.37
CA ARG A 365 20.71 -0.61 15.10
C ARG A 365 20.85 -1.08 13.65
N LEU A 366 19.83 -1.74 13.12
CA LEU A 366 19.81 -2.12 11.72
C LEU A 366 19.95 -0.89 10.81
N HIS A 367 19.31 0.21 11.18
CA HIS A 367 19.44 1.47 10.47
C HIS A 367 20.87 2.03 10.52
N LYS A 368 21.48 2.10 11.71
CA LYS A 368 22.87 2.54 11.89
C LYS A 368 23.88 1.64 11.16
N ALA A 369 23.57 0.36 11.02
CA ALA A 369 24.37 -0.60 10.26
C ALA A 369 24.16 -0.52 8.74
N GLY A 370 23.25 0.36 8.25
CA GLY A 370 23.04 0.60 6.83
C GLY A 370 22.08 -0.34 6.10
N TYR A 371 21.31 -1.18 6.82
CA TYR A 371 20.30 -2.09 6.21
C TYR A 371 19.05 -1.34 5.78
N THR A 372 19.18 -0.34 4.92
CA THR A 372 18.07 0.54 4.49
C THR A 372 17.30 0.01 3.27
N SER A 373 17.84 -0.96 2.52
CA SER A 373 17.15 -1.64 1.43
C SER A 373 15.99 -2.50 1.98
N PHE A 374 14.90 -2.57 1.23
CA PHE A 374 13.71 -3.34 1.61
C PHE A 374 14.00 -4.84 1.78
N TYR A 375 14.69 -5.44 0.83
CA TYR A 375 15.00 -6.88 0.85
C TYR A 375 16.10 -7.23 1.87
N ASP A 376 17.12 -6.39 2.02
CA ASP A 376 18.17 -6.62 3.01
C ASP A 376 17.61 -6.53 4.42
N LEU A 377 16.75 -5.55 4.68
CA LEU A 377 16.04 -5.43 5.95
C LEU A 377 15.20 -6.67 6.23
N TYR A 378 14.41 -7.14 5.27
CA TYR A 378 13.62 -8.36 5.44
C TYR A 378 14.48 -9.58 5.78
N HIS A 379 15.62 -9.75 5.10
CA HIS A 379 16.56 -10.84 5.38
C HIS A 379 17.13 -10.75 6.80
N MET A 380 17.48 -9.54 7.25
CA MET A 380 17.96 -9.33 8.61
C MET A 380 16.86 -9.56 9.65
N MET A 381 15.65 -9.08 9.43
CA MET A 381 14.51 -9.34 10.32
C MET A 381 14.17 -10.83 10.41
N THR A 382 14.30 -11.56 9.31
CA THR A 382 14.13 -13.02 9.30
C THR A 382 15.19 -13.72 10.15
N LYS A 383 16.45 -13.26 10.12
CA LYS A 383 17.53 -13.78 11.00
C LYS A 383 17.24 -13.48 12.46
N VAL A 384 16.88 -12.22 12.75
CA VAL A 384 16.51 -11.76 14.09
C VAL A 384 15.40 -12.63 14.68
N LYS A 385 14.38 -12.95 13.89
CA LYS A 385 13.27 -13.82 14.33
C LYS A 385 13.73 -15.26 14.60
N LYS A 386 14.53 -15.84 13.71
CA LYS A 386 15.02 -17.23 13.84
C LYS A 386 15.94 -17.44 15.05
N GLN A 387 16.77 -16.46 15.37
CA GLN A 387 17.66 -16.51 16.52
C GLN A 387 16.95 -16.25 17.85
N GLY A 388 15.69 -15.76 17.79
CA GLY A 388 14.89 -15.37 18.95
C GLY A 388 15.23 -13.96 19.43
N LEU A 389 14.22 -13.08 19.46
CA LEU A 389 14.34 -11.69 19.93
C LEU A 389 14.94 -11.55 21.34
N LEU A 390 14.82 -12.61 22.17
CA LEU A 390 15.31 -12.64 23.54
C LEU A 390 16.79 -13.04 23.64
N THR A 391 17.36 -13.72 22.66
CA THR A 391 18.71 -14.30 22.67
C THR A 391 19.71 -13.52 21.83
N ILE A 392 19.23 -12.54 21.06
CA ILE A 392 20.14 -11.71 20.26
C ILE A 392 20.88 -10.78 21.20
N ASP A 393 22.18 -11.02 21.27
CA ASP A 393 23.12 -9.98 21.73
C ASP A 393 23.01 -8.81 20.73
N ILE A 394 22.25 -7.81 21.17
CA ILE A 394 22.00 -6.61 20.38
C ILE A 394 23.32 -5.89 20.07
N ASP A 395 24.40 -6.18 20.79
CA ASP A 395 25.74 -5.63 20.57
C ASP A 395 26.54 -6.43 19.52
N ALA A 396 26.01 -7.58 19.09
CA ALA A 396 26.62 -8.43 18.05
C ALA A 396 25.98 -8.25 16.65
N ILE A 397 24.99 -7.37 16.47
CA ILE A 397 24.47 -6.92 15.19
C ILE A 397 25.16 -5.60 14.81
#